data_b52490ea5d600f3e0910a5b023d253ba
#
_entry.id   b52490ea5d600f3e0910a5b023d253ba
#
_cell.length_a   1.000
_cell.length_b   1.000
_cell.length_c   1.000
_cell.angle_alpha   90.00
_cell.angle_beta   90.00
_cell.angle_gamma   90.00
#
_symmetry.space_group_name_H-M   'P 1'
#
loop_
_entity.id
_entity.type
_entity.pdbx_description
1 polymer ?
#
loop_
_entity_poly.entity_id
_entity_poly.type
_entity_poly.pdbx_seq_one_letter_code
_entity_poly.pdbx_strand_id
1 'polypeptide(L)'
;TRNRTLASGVSTSDEANGAVSSFELDLFGRNQSLSRAARETWLASEFTAQNTRLTMVSELTTAWITLAADNSNLALAKSTQESAANSLKIVQRQQDVGVAAATDVSEAMAVYQQARASVASYQTLVMQDKNALNLLAGETVPENLLPGTLESLSDNAITLIPAGVSSATLLRRP
;
A
#
# COMPACT_ATOMS: atom_id res chain seq x y z
N THR A 1 -26.07 -51.13 46.28
CA THR A 1 -26.82 -52.09 47.09
C THR A 1 -26.40 -53.46 46.68
N ARG A 2 -25.59 -54.12 47.55
CA ARG A 2 -25.14 -55.52 47.36
C ARG A 2 -26.26 -56.42 47.86
N ASN A 3 -26.92 -57.16 46.95
CA ASN A 3 -27.70 -58.31 47.30
C ASN A 3 -26.83 -59.59 47.17
N ARG A 4 -26.52 -60.18 48.27
CA ARG A 4 -25.83 -61.53 48.32
C ARG A 4 -26.91 -62.59 48.34
N THR A 5 -27.10 -63.27 47.23
CA THR A 5 -27.83 -64.53 47.21
C THR A 5 -26.81 -65.67 47.19
N LEU A 6 -26.82 -66.43 48.28
CA LEU A 6 -25.95 -67.68 48.44
C LEU A 6 -26.62 -68.75 47.58
N ALA A 7 -26.10 -69.03 46.41
CA ALA A 7 -26.22 -70.26 45.65
C ALA A 7 -26.23 -70.01 44.10
N SER A 8 -25.32 -69.26 43.59
CA SER A 8 -24.95 -69.41 42.19
C SER A 8 -23.60 -68.74 41.97
N GLY A 9 -22.70 -69.45 41.30
CA GLY A 9 -21.38 -68.95 41.03
C GLY A 9 -21.37 -67.61 40.36
N VAL A 10 -20.56 -66.67 40.88
CA VAL A 10 -20.31 -65.37 40.28
C VAL A 10 -19.46 -65.66 39.04
N SER A 11 -20.07 -65.64 37.85
CA SER A 11 -19.35 -65.54 36.59
C SER A 11 -19.14 -64.03 36.29
N THR A 12 -17.90 -63.59 36.41
CA THR A 12 -17.51 -62.24 35.93
C THR A 12 -17.11 -62.42 34.47
N SER A 13 -17.95 -61.94 33.57
CA SER A 13 -17.56 -61.80 32.15
C SER A 13 -17.08 -60.35 31.93
N ASP A 14 -15.77 -60.21 31.76
CA ASP A 14 -15.17 -58.94 31.31
C ASP A 14 -15.22 -58.92 29.78
N GLU A 15 -16.21 -58.20 29.22
CA GLU A 15 -16.27 -57.89 27.78
C GLU A 15 -15.47 -56.62 27.52
N ALA A 16 -14.30 -56.75 26.88
CA ALA A 16 -13.58 -55.63 26.28
C ALA A 16 -14.00 -55.48 24.82
N ASN A 17 -15.00 -54.65 24.55
CA ASN A 17 -15.41 -54.29 23.20
C ASN A 17 -14.53 -53.16 22.69
N GLY A 18 -13.49 -53.47 21.92
CA GLY A 18 -12.75 -52.53 21.08
C GLY A 18 -13.50 -52.31 19.77
N ALA A 19 -14.40 -51.34 19.71
CA ALA A 19 -15.04 -50.97 18.46
C ALA A 19 -14.15 -49.96 17.69
N VAL A 20 -13.45 -50.40 16.65
CA VAL A 20 -12.92 -49.53 15.59
C VAL A 20 -14.07 -49.25 14.65
N SER A 21 -14.84 -48.18 14.93
CA SER A 21 -15.92 -47.74 14.07
C SER A 21 -15.34 -47.08 12.81
N SER A 22 -15.56 -47.73 11.65
CA SER A 22 -15.32 -47.25 10.28
C SER A 22 -13.88 -46.72 10.00
N PHE A 23 -12.90 -47.65 10.06
CA PHE A 23 -11.62 -47.41 9.40
C PHE A 23 -11.78 -47.73 7.91
N GLU A 24 -11.92 -46.71 7.06
CA GLU A 24 -11.86 -46.91 5.61
C GLU A 24 -10.42 -47.24 5.21
N LEU A 25 -10.18 -48.48 4.83
CA LEU A 25 -8.91 -48.90 4.24
C LEU A 25 -8.74 -48.17 2.90
N ASP A 26 -7.79 -47.23 2.82
CA ASP A 26 -7.50 -46.45 1.61
C ASP A 26 -6.70 -47.29 0.60
N LEU A 27 -7.35 -48.34 0.05
CA LEU A 27 -6.75 -49.28 -0.90
C LEU A 27 -6.33 -48.62 -2.23
N PHE A 28 -6.91 -47.45 -2.59
CA PHE A 28 -6.65 -46.72 -3.82
C PHE A 28 -6.00 -45.35 -3.61
N GLY A 29 -5.55 -45.05 -2.40
CA GLY A 29 -4.86 -43.80 -2.08
C GLY A 29 -5.73 -42.52 -2.18
N ARG A 30 -7.05 -42.65 -2.12
CA ARG A 30 -7.98 -41.53 -2.18
C ARG A 30 -7.76 -40.51 -1.04
N ASN A 31 -7.72 -41.01 0.20
CA ASN A 31 -7.54 -40.18 1.39
C ASN A 31 -6.13 -39.54 1.43
N GLN A 32 -5.13 -40.29 0.97
CA GLN A 32 -3.78 -39.76 0.82
C GLN A 32 -3.71 -38.65 -0.25
N SER A 33 -4.39 -38.83 -1.39
CA SER A 33 -4.46 -37.82 -2.43
C SER A 33 -5.23 -36.59 -1.99
N LEU A 34 -6.34 -36.73 -1.25
CA LEU A 34 -7.09 -35.63 -0.66
C LEU A 34 -6.26 -34.86 0.38
N SER A 35 -5.50 -35.57 1.23
CA SER A 35 -4.59 -34.93 2.17
C SER A 35 -3.48 -34.13 1.50
N ARG A 36 -2.91 -34.67 0.40
CA ARG A 36 -1.93 -33.93 -0.41
C ARG A 36 -2.57 -32.68 -1.05
N ALA A 37 -3.74 -32.82 -1.67
CA ALA A 37 -4.45 -31.71 -2.27
C ALA A 37 -4.77 -30.60 -1.24
N ALA A 38 -5.24 -30.98 -0.04
CA ALA A 38 -5.49 -30.05 1.05
C ALA A 38 -4.20 -29.33 1.51
N ARG A 39 -3.07 -30.06 1.59
CA ARG A 39 -1.77 -29.45 1.92
C ARG A 39 -1.31 -28.46 0.86
N GLU A 40 -1.42 -28.81 -0.42
CA GLU A 40 -1.05 -27.90 -1.51
C GLU A 40 -1.96 -26.65 -1.54
N THR A 41 -3.24 -26.80 -1.26
CA THR A 41 -4.19 -25.68 -1.12
C THR A 41 -3.80 -24.78 0.05
N TRP A 42 -3.39 -25.35 1.17
CA TRP A 42 -2.91 -24.58 2.32
C TRP A 42 -1.63 -23.81 1.98
N LEU A 43 -0.64 -24.44 1.34
CA LEU A 43 0.58 -23.77 0.87
C LEU A 43 0.26 -22.66 -0.12
N ALA A 44 -0.66 -22.88 -1.07
CA ALA A 44 -1.09 -21.85 -2.02
C ALA A 44 -1.72 -20.64 -1.31
N SER A 45 -2.47 -20.86 -0.22
CA SER A 45 -3.03 -19.74 0.56
C SER A 45 -1.96 -18.98 1.33
N GLU A 46 -0.90 -19.62 1.80
CA GLU A 46 0.25 -18.99 2.44
C GLU A 46 0.99 -18.08 1.44
N PHE A 47 1.29 -18.59 0.23
CA PHE A 47 1.90 -17.77 -0.84
C PHE A 47 1.00 -16.61 -1.28
N THR A 48 -0.32 -16.83 -1.31
CA THR A 48 -1.28 -15.77 -1.60
C THR A 48 -1.21 -14.65 -0.55
N ALA A 49 -1.12 -15.00 0.73
CA ALA A 49 -0.98 -14.02 1.80
C ALA A 49 0.35 -13.23 1.70
N GLN A 50 1.46 -13.91 1.36
CA GLN A 50 2.76 -13.26 1.13
C GLN A 50 2.70 -12.31 -0.07
N ASN A 51 2.09 -12.74 -1.19
CA ASN A 51 1.92 -11.89 -2.38
C ASN A 51 1.04 -10.66 -2.10
N THR A 52 -0.07 -10.85 -1.36
CA THR A 52 -0.93 -9.74 -0.95
C THR A 52 -0.17 -8.71 -0.11
N ARG A 53 0.65 -9.17 0.84
CA ARG A 53 1.50 -8.28 1.64
C ARG A 53 2.50 -7.51 0.77
N LEU A 54 3.13 -8.17 -0.20
CA LEU A 54 4.06 -7.53 -1.14
C LEU A 54 3.36 -6.47 -1.99
N THR A 55 2.16 -6.77 -2.48
CA THR A 55 1.34 -5.83 -3.25
C THR A 55 0.99 -4.59 -2.42
N MET A 56 0.53 -4.78 -1.18
CA MET A 56 0.23 -3.65 -0.28
C MET A 56 1.44 -2.76 -0.01
N VAL A 57 2.62 -3.35 0.21
CA VAL A 57 3.86 -2.57 0.39
C VAL A 57 4.21 -1.80 -0.88
N SER A 58 4.03 -2.40 -2.05
CA SER A 58 4.29 -1.73 -3.34
C SER A 58 3.32 -0.56 -3.58
N GLU A 59 2.03 -0.75 -3.29
CA GLU A 59 1.02 0.30 -3.42
C GLU A 59 1.29 1.46 -2.44
N LEU A 60 1.60 1.14 -1.17
CA LEU A 60 1.95 2.14 -0.17
C LEU A 60 3.20 2.95 -0.58
N THR A 61 4.22 2.26 -1.08
CA THR A 61 5.46 2.91 -1.54
C THR A 61 5.18 3.83 -2.73
N THR A 62 4.35 3.38 -3.68
CA THR A 62 3.96 4.18 -4.85
C THR A 62 3.19 5.43 -4.42
N ALA A 63 2.20 5.29 -3.53
CA ALA A 63 1.45 6.43 -2.99
C ALA A 63 2.35 7.42 -2.24
N TRP A 64 3.33 6.93 -1.47
CA TRP A 64 4.29 7.76 -0.75
C TRP A 64 5.20 8.56 -1.70
N ILE A 65 5.71 7.93 -2.78
CA ILE A 65 6.52 8.60 -3.80
C ILE A 65 5.69 9.60 -4.59
N THR A 66 4.43 9.28 -4.92
CA THR A 66 3.51 10.21 -5.61
C THR A 66 3.28 11.45 -4.76
N LEU A 67 3.04 11.31 -3.46
CA LEU A 67 2.93 12.44 -2.54
C LEU A 67 4.21 13.30 -2.52
N ALA A 68 5.40 12.68 -2.56
CA ALA A 68 6.67 13.41 -2.64
C ALA A 68 6.79 14.22 -3.94
N ALA A 69 6.37 13.63 -5.07
CA ALA A 69 6.36 14.29 -6.37
C ALA A 69 5.41 15.50 -6.40
N ASP A 70 4.21 15.34 -5.83
CA ASP A 70 3.23 16.43 -5.80
C ASP A 70 3.60 17.52 -4.79
N ASN A 71 4.32 17.20 -3.73
CA ASN A 71 4.96 18.21 -2.88
C ASN A 71 6.02 19.03 -3.64
N SER A 72 6.83 18.39 -4.50
CA SER A 72 7.80 19.10 -5.36
C SER A 72 7.10 20.00 -6.36
N ASN A 73 6.04 19.49 -7.03
CA ASN A 73 5.23 20.25 -7.96
C ASN A 73 4.57 21.45 -7.28
N LEU A 74 4.08 21.27 -6.06
CA LEU A 74 3.49 22.36 -5.27
C LEU A 74 4.54 23.43 -4.92
N ALA A 75 5.75 23.01 -4.54
CA ALA A 75 6.84 23.95 -4.25
C ALA A 75 7.22 24.76 -5.49
N LEU A 76 7.33 24.09 -6.65
CA LEU A 76 7.60 24.75 -7.94
C LEU A 76 6.46 25.70 -8.35
N ALA A 77 5.21 25.27 -8.19
CA ALA A 77 4.04 26.12 -8.51
C ALA A 77 4.01 27.40 -7.63
N LYS A 78 4.34 27.30 -6.35
CA LYS A 78 4.46 28.44 -5.43
C LYS A 78 5.56 29.40 -5.87
N SER A 79 6.73 28.91 -6.24
CA SER A 79 7.85 29.72 -6.75
C SER A 79 7.47 30.41 -8.07
N THR A 80 6.77 29.70 -8.95
CA THR A 80 6.24 30.26 -10.21
C THR A 80 5.22 31.36 -9.95
N GLN A 81 4.31 31.16 -9.00
CA GLN A 81 3.33 32.18 -8.60
C GLN A 81 4.00 33.43 -8.05
N GLU A 82 5.04 33.26 -7.20
CA GLU A 82 5.81 34.40 -6.66
C GLU A 82 6.52 35.17 -7.78
N SER A 83 7.14 34.49 -8.72
CA SER A 83 7.77 35.10 -9.90
C SER A 83 6.77 35.85 -10.76
N ALA A 84 5.60 35.25 -11.01
CA ALA A 84 4.52 35.91 -11.76
C ALA A 84 3.97 37.16 -11.03
N ALA A 85 3.82 37.09 -9.71
CA ALA A 85 3.40 38.22 -8.88
C ALA A 85 4.43 39.38 -8.93
N ASN A 86 5.71 39.07 -8.89
CA ASN A 86 6.77 40.07 -9.01
C ASN A 86 6.78 40.70 -10.41
N SER A 87 6.63 39.92 -11.47
CA SER A 87 6.50 40.42 -12.84
C SER A 87 5.30 41.34 -13.00
N LEU A 88 4.13 40.94 -12.50
CA LEU A 88 2.93 41.79 -12.52
C LEU A 88 3.16 43.12 -11.82
N LYS A 89 3.80 43.11 -10.65
CA LYS A 89 4.13 44.32 -9.89
C LYS A 89 5.06 45.25 -10.62
N ILE A 90 6.02 44.73 -11.40
CA ILE A 90 6.91 45.53 -12.24
C ILE A 90 6.14 46.17 -13.37
N VAL A 91 5.32 45.40 -14.10
CA VAL A 91 4.52 45.92 -15.25
C VAL A 91 3.50 46.96 -14.79
N GLN A 92 2.87 46.77 -13.62
CA GLN A 92 1.98 47.78 -13.01
C GLN A 92 2.72 49.09 -12.75
N ARG A 93 3.91 49.05 -12.18
CA ARG A 93 4.73 50.25 -11.96
C ARG A 93 5.14 50.95 -13.27
N GLN A 94 5.44 50.16 -14.32
CA GLN A 94 5.75 50.69 -15.63
C GLN A 94 4.54 51.38 -16.25
N GLN A 95 3.32 50.86 -16.03
CA GLN A 95 2.09 51.49 -16.45
C GLN A 95 1.86 52.81 -15.71
N ASP A 96 2.08 52.82 -14.38
CA ASP A 96 1.89 54.05 -13.55
C ASP A 96 2.77 55.21 -14.02
N VAL A 97 3.94 54.92 -14.61
CA VAL A 97 4.85 55.94 -15.16
C VAL A 97 4.70 56.11 -16.67
N GLY A 98 3.68 55.48 -17.29
CA GLY A 98 3.35 55.66 -18.70
C GLY A 98 4.26 54.90 -19.70
N VAL A 99 5.04 53.92 -19.23
CA VAL A 99 5.96 53.14 -20.07
C VAL A 99 5.30 51.86 -20.62
N ALA A 100 4.40 51.23 -19.85
CA ALA A 100 3.69 50.01 -20.26
C ALA A 100 2.23 50.30 -20.59
N ALA A 101 1.66 49.51 -21.51
CA ALA A 101 0.24 49.61 -21.89
C ALA A 101 -0.65 48.85 -20.88
N ALA A 102 -1.94 49.22 -20.82
CA ALA A 102 -2.92 48.52 -20.01
C ALA A 102 -3.08 47.03 -20.41
N THR A 103 -2.83 46.70 -21.67
CA THR A 103 -2.80 45.33 -22.19
C THR A 103 -1.72 44.50 -21.54
N ASP A 104 -0.53 45.07 -21.35
CA ASP A 104 0.62 44.35 -20.74
C ASP A 104 0.33 43.98 -19.28
N VAL A 105 -0.35 44.86 -18.54
CA VAL A 105 -0.82 44.60 -17.19
C VAL A 105 -1.86 43.48 -17.18
N SER A 106 -2.78 43.47 -18.14
CA SER A 106 -3.81 42.44 -18.25
C SER A 106 -3.21 41.08 -18.58
N GLU A 107 -2.19 41.01 -19.43
CA GLU A 107 -1.44 39.79 -19.74
C GLU A 107 -0.68 39.29 -18.53
N ALA A 108 0.07 40.15 -17.84
CA ALA A 108 0.78 39.79 -16.62
C ALA A 108 -0.18 39.33 -15.52
N MET A 109 -1.35 39.93 -15.40
CA MET A 109 -2.41 39.51 -14.49
C MET A 109 -2.93 38.11 -14.86
N ALA A 110 -3.16 37.80 -16.13
CA ALA A 110 -3.61 36.49 -16.59
C ALA A 110 -2.58 35.39 -16.22
N VAL A 111 -1.28 35.68 -16.45
CA VAL A 111 -0.20 34.73 -16.05
C VAL A 111 -0.18 34.52 -14.54
N TYR A 112 -0.32 35.56 -13.74
CA TYR A 112 -0.39 35.44 -12.28
C TYR A 112 -1.59 34.61 -11.83
N GLN A 113 -2.78 34.86 -12.40
CA GLN A 113 -3.98 34.08 -12.05
C GLN A 113 -3.86 32.60 -12.46
N GLN A 114 -3.23 32.33 -13.61
CA GLN A 114 -2.95 30.96 -14.04
C GLN A 114 -1.99 30.24 -13.05
N ALA A 115 -0.92 30.92 -12.64
CA ALA A 115 0.01 30.34 -11.64
C ALA A 115 -0.69 30.11 -10.29
N ARG A 116 -1.58 31.01 -9.88
CA ARG A 116 -2.40 30.85 -8.67
C ARG A 116 -3.36 29.66 -8.77
N ALA A 117 -3.97 29.44 -9.92
CA ALA A 117 -4.82 28.26 -10.16
C ALA A 117 -4.02 26.96 -10.08
N SER A 118 -2.78 26.95 -10.62
CA SER A 118 -1.87 25.80 -10.52
C SER A 118 -1.53 25.47 -9.07
N VAL A 119 -1.25 26.46 -8.23
CA VAL A 119 -1.00 26.24 -6.78
C VAL A 119 -2.21 25.58 -6.12
N ALA A 120 -3.43 26.07 -6.37
CA ALA A 120 -4.65 25.51 -5.81
C ALA A 120 -4.88 24.06 -6.26
N SER A 121 -4.58 23.77 -7.53
CA SER A 121 -4.65 22.40 -8.07
C SER A 121 -3.69 21.45 -7.34
N TYR A 122 -2.41 21.80 -7.22
CA TYR A 122 -1.43 20.96 -6.54
C TYR A 122 -1.68 20.84 -5.03
N GLN A 123 -2.22 21.89 -4.38
CA GLN A 123 -2.67 21.77 -2.99
C GLN A 123 -3.77 20.71 -2.83
N THR A 124 -4.69 20.63 -3.78
CA THR A 124 -5.76 19.64 -3.78
C THR A 124 -5.19 18.22 -3.97
N LEU A 125 -4.26 18.05 -4.94
CA LEU A 125 -3.59 16.76 -5.17
C LEU A 125 -2.84 16.28 -3.93
N VAL A 126 -2.03 17.11 -3.30
CA VAL A 126 -1.31 16.77 -2.06
C VAL A 126 -2.27 16.34 -0.95
N MET A 127 -3.44 16.99 -0.81
CA MET A 127 -4.44 16.56 0.18
C MET A 127 -5.09 15.23 -0.19
N GLN A 128 -5.35 14.99 -1.47
CA GLN A 128 -5.89 13.71 -1.96
C GLN A 128 -4.89 12.57 -1.73
N ASP A 129 -3.61 12.79 -2.03
CA ASP A 129 -2.55 11.80 -1.82
C ASP A 129 -2.35 11.46 -0.34
N LYS A 130 -2.39 12.48 0.55
CA LYS A 130 -2.38 12.23 2.01
C LYS A 130 -3.57 11.36 2.44
N ASN A 131 -4.76 11.61 1.90
CA ASN A 131 -5.94 10.81 2.21
C ASN A 131 -5.81 9.38 1.65
N ALA A 132 -5.28 9.22 0.43
CA ALA A 132 -5.02 7.91 -0.16
C ALA A 132 -3.99 7.12 0.67
N LEU A 133 -2.93 7.78 1.12
CA LEU A 133 -1.92 7.17 1.98
C LEU A 133 -2.51 6.71 3.32
N ASN A 134 -3.34 7.55 3.97
CA ASN A 134 -4.05 7.20 5.21
C ASN A 134 -4.99 6.02 5.00
N LEU A 135 -5.69 5.95 3.87
CA LEU A 135 -6.57 4.84 3.52
C LEU A 135 -5.79 3.52 3.37
N LEU A 136 -4.64 3.56 2.68
CA LEU A 136 -3.79 2.38 2.49
C LEU A 136 -3.12 1.93 3.80
N ALA A 137 -2.74 2.89 4.66
CA ALA A 137 -2.17 2.59 5.98
C ALA A 137 -3.22 2.08 6.99
N GLY A 138 -4.50 2.36 6.76
CA GLY A 138 -5.60 2.04 7.68
C GLY A 138 -5.72 2.98 8.89
N GLU A 139 -4.83 3.96 9.00
CA GLU A 139 -4.81 4.97 10.06
C GLU A 139 -4.22 6.29 9.57
N THR A 140 -4.35 7.34 10.38
CA THR A 140 -3.72 8.63 10.05
C THR A 140 -2.20 8.53 10.19
N VAL A 141 -1.49 8.70 9.08
CA VAL A 141 -0.02 8.68 9.05
C VAL A 141 0.52 9.94 9.74
N PRO A 142 1.40 9.80 10.76
CA PRO A 142 2.03 10.93 11.42
C PRO A 142 2.85 11.80 10.46
N GLU A 143 2.85 13.11 10.66
CA GLU A 143 3.53 14.08 9.79
C GLU A 143 5.04 13.80 9.61
N ASN A 144 5.70 13.23 10.61
CA ASN A 144 7.12 12.87 10.56
C ASN A 144 7.42 11.65 9.64
N LEU A 145 6.41 10.89 9.24
CA LEU A 145 6.53 9.78 8.29
C LEU A 145 6.09 10.16 6.86
N LEU A 146 5.51 11.35 6.70
CA LEU A 146 5.16 11.85 5.38
C LEU A 146 6.42 12.34 4.64
N PRO A 147 6.49 12.15 3.31
CA PRO A 147 7.62 12.65 2.54
C PRO A 147 7.60 14.18 2.43
N GLY A 148 8.76 14.77 2.38
CA GLY A 148 8.93 16.13 1.91
C GLY A 148 8.79 16.22 0.38
N THR A 149 9.65 17.01 -0.25
CA THR A 149 9.80 17.05 -1.71
C THR A 149 10.71 15.92 -2.19
N LEU A 150 10.63 15.52 -3.45
CA LEU A 150 11.52 14.50 -4.03
C LEU A 150 13.00 14.87 -3.86
N GLU A 151 13.34 16.15 -3.99
CA GLU A 151 14.69 16.67 -3.86
C GLU A 151 15.22 16.55 -2.43
N SER A 152 14.32 16.44 -1.45
CA SER A 152 14.68 16.23 -0.03
C SER A 152 14.97 14.77 0.31
N LEU A 153 14.60 13.83 -0.58
CA LEU A 153 14.89 12.42 -0.38
C LEU A 153 16.38 12.16 -0.62
N SER A 154 17.01 11.39 0.26
CA SER A 154 18.41 10.99 0.05
C SER A 154 18.53 10.10 -1.19
N ASP A 155 19.65 10.19 -1.91
CA ASP A 155 19.97 9.35 -3.08
C ASP A 155 19.89 7.85 -2.77
N ASN A 156 19.98 7.47 -1.50
CA ASN A 156 19.88 6.08 -1.03
C ASN A 156 18.46 5.67 -0.61
N ALA A 157 17.44 6.54 -0.73
CA ALA A 157 16.06 6.22 -0.35
C ALA A 157 15.48 5.09 -1.21
N ILE A 158 15.97 4.96 -2.45
CA ILE A 158 15.62 3.87 -3.37
C ILE A 158 16.90 3.12 -3.73
N THR A 159 16.99 1.87 -3.27
CA THR A 159 18.12 1.01 -3.67
C THR A 159 17.99 0.65 -5.15
N LEU A 160 18.91 1.18 -5.96
CA LEU A 160 18.98 0.83 -7.38
C LEU A 160 19.34 -0.65 -7.53
N ILE A 161 18.55 -1.38 -8.29
CA ILE A 161 18.85 -2.76 -8.63
C ILE A 161 20.02 -2.73 -9.63
N PRO A 162 21.20 -3.32 -9.31
CA PRO A 162 22.33 -3.28 -10.20
C PRO A 162 22.04 -4.06 -11.49
N ALA A 163 22.64 -3.60 -12.60
CA ALA A 163 22.58 -4.33 -13.86
C ALA A 163 23.21 -5.73 -13.68
N GLY A 164 22.59 -6.76 -14.29
CA GLY A 164 23.09 -8.13 -14.23
C GLY A 164 22.48 -9.01 -13.12
N VAL A 165 21.45 -8.54 -12.42
CA VAL A 165 20.68 -9.39 -11.52
C VAL A 165 20.06 -10.54 -12.32
N SER A 166 20.33 -11.78 -11.87
CA SER A 166 19.83 -12.99 -12.55
C SER A 166 18.30 -13.04 -12.52
N SER A 167 17.69 -13.45 -13.64
CA SER A 167 16.24 -13.75 -13.72
C SER A 167 15.79 -14.85 -12.73
N ALA A 168 16.74 -15.64 -12.18
CA ALA A 168 16.46 -16.60 -11.11
C ALA A 168 15.85 -15.93 -9.86
N THR A 169 16.02 -14.62 -9.67
CA THR A 169 15.36 -13.86 -8.61
C THR A 169 13.84 -13.86 -8.78
N LEU A 170 13.33 -13.91 -10.02
CA LEU A 170 11.91 -14.00 -10.32
C LEU A 170 11.30 -15.33 -9.86
N LEU A 171 12.10 -16.41 -9.82
CA LEU A 171 11.65 -17.73 -9.36
C LEU A 171 11.49 -17.80 -7.82
N ARG A 172 11.99 -16.81 -7.09
CA ARG A 172 11.84 -16.68 -5.64
C ARG A 172 10.65 -15.83 -5.24
N ARG A 173 9.93 -15.29 -6.24
CA ARG A 173 8.71 -14.54 -5.98
C ARG A 173 7.61 -15.51 -5.50
N PRO A 174 6.91 -15.20 -4.40
CA PRO A 174 5.83 -16.04 -3.88
C PRO A 174 4.64 -16.14 -4.84
#